data_208853783299a6e62a7f37c70f2449c3
#
_entry.id   208853783299a6e62a7f37c70f2449c3
#
_cell.length_a   1.000
_cell.length_b   1.000
_cell.length_c   1.000
_cell.angle_alpha   90.00
_cell.angle_beta   90.00
_cell.angle_gamma   90.00
#
_symmetry.space_group_name_H-M   'P 1'
#
loop_
_entity.id
_entity.type
_entity.pdbx_description
1 polymer ?
#
loop_
_entity_poly.entity_id
_entity_poly.type
_entity_poly.pdbx_seq_one_letter_code
_entity_poly.pdbx_strand_id
1 'polypeptide(L)'
;MKKNFYTEAAYVIGIITLALGTALMERADFGMSMVVAPAYLVYLKISEYLPWFSFGIAEYCLQALLIIVLMVIMQGYKRKYLFSFMTAFIYGTVLDLMIRIVGFIPGYGYFSRVLFYLTGLLLCSIGVSLLFQTYISPEAYEMFVKEISVRFGFDINKTKTVYDCVSCIVAIVMSFSFMGFLHFEGVKAGTVFCALINGWIIGQCTRFFESVFIFKDAYPLRKYFQ
;
A
#
# COMPACT_ATOMS: atom_id res chain seq x y z
N MET A 1 -13.12 29.01 -3.28
CA MET A 1 -13.37 28.60 -1.88
C MET A 1 -13.05 27.13 -1.75
N LYS A 2 -12.17 26.75 -0.81
CA LYS A 2 -11.89 25.33 -0.53
C LYS A 2 -13.09 24.67 0.17
N LYS A 3 -13.40 23.42 -0.19
CA LYS A 3 -14.49 22.65 0.44
C LYS A 3 -13.98 21.92 1.69
N ASN A 4 -14.82 21.84 2.73
CA ASN A 4 -14.47 21.01 3.89
C ASN A 4 -14.60 19.54 3.54
N PHE A 5 -13.60 18.73 3.93
CA PHE A 5 -13.60 17.28 3.79
C PHE A 5 -13.19 16.66 5.13
N TYR A 6 -13.91 15.65 5.58
CA TYR A 6 -13.63 15.04 6.87
C TYR A 6 -12.51 14.00 6.77
N THR A 7 -11.58 14.04 7.72
CA THR A 7 -10.41 13.14 7.75
C THR A 7 -10.81 11.67 7.88
N GLU A 8 -11.89 11.37 8.60
CA GLU A 8 -12.43 10.01 8.74
C GLU A 8 -13.02 9.50 7.43
N ALA A 9 -13.70 10.36 6.67
CA ALA A 9 -14.19 10.02 5.34
C ALA A 9 -13.01 9.81 4.36
N ALA A 10 -11.96 10.64 4.45
CA ALA A 10 -10.74 10.46 3.68
C ALA A 10 -10.06 9.12 3.99
N TYR A 11 -10.05 8.69 5.24
CA TYR A 11 -9.51 7.40 5.65
C TYR A 11 -10.28 6.23 5.01
N VAL A 12 -11.60 6.21 5.13
CA VAL A 12 -12.44 5.12 4.58
C VAL A 12 -12.33 5.07 3.06
N ILE A 13 -12.48 6.21 2.39
CA ILE A 13 -12.37 6.30 0.94
C ILE A 13 -10.95 5.93 0.50
N GLY A 14 -9.93 6.38 1.24
CA GLY A 14 -8.54 6.07 0.98
C GLY A 14 -8.25 4.57 0.99
N ILE A 15 -8.71 3.85 2.03
CA ILE A 15 -8.53 2.38 2.13
C ILE A 15 -9.25 1.67 0.97
N ILE A 16 -10.51 2.02 0.70
CA ILE A 16 -11.29 1.38 -0.37
C ILE A 16 -10.62 1.61 -1.73
N THR A 17 -10.19 2.85 -1.99
CA THR A 17 -9.58 3.23 -3.26
C THR A 17 -8.22 2.55 -3.44
N LEU A 18 -7.42 2.46 -2.37
CA LEU A 18 -6.13 1.78 -2.36
C LEU A 18 -6.30 0.27 -2.62
N ALA A 19 -7.22 -0.38 -1.92
CA ALA A 19 -7.50 -1.80 -2.09
C ALA A 19 -8.03 -2.14 -3.49
N LEU A 20 -8.92 -1.30 -4.03
CA LEU A 20 -9.42 -1.44 -5.40
C LEU A 20 -8.29 -1.27 -6.43
N GLY A 21 -7.43 -0.28 -6.23
CA GLY A 21 -6.26 -0.05 -7.07
C GLY A 21 -5.32 -1.26 -7.10
N THR A 22 -5.03 -1.82 -5.92
CA THR A 22 -4.19 -3.02 -5.77
C THR A 22 -4.83 -4.25 -6.45
N ALA A 23 -6.14 -4.46 -6.30
CA ALA A 23 -6.86 -5.54 -6.95
C ALA A 23 -6.86 -5.43 -8.49
N LEU A 24 -6.96 -4.21 -9.03
CA LEU A 24 -6.85 -3.96 -10.47
C LEU A 24 -5.42 -4.20 -10.98
N MET A 25 -4.39 -3.84 -10.22
CA MET A 25 -3.00 -4.12 -10.59
C MET A 25 -2.71 -5.64 -10.57
N GLU A 26 -3.25 -6.35 -9.60
CA GLU A 26 -3.19 -7.82 -9.54
C GLU A 26 -3.85 -8.43 -10.79
N ARG A 27 -5.07 -8.01 -11.12
CA ARG A 27 -5.81 -8.48 -12.31
C ARG A 27 -5.10 -8.17 -13.62
N ALA A 28 -4.38 -7.05 -13.70
CA ALA A 28 -3.61 -6.65 -14.87
C ALA A 28 -2.42 -7.57 -15.16
N ASP A 29 -1.85 -8.18 -14.13
CA ASP A 29 -0.69 -9.07 -14.22
C ASP A 29 0.54 -8.46 -14.92
N PHE A 30 0.76 -7.15 -14.75
CA PHE A 30 1.98 -6.44 -15.17
C PHE A 30 2.99 -6.23 -14.05
N GLY A 31 2.70 -6.76 -12.88
CA GLY A 31 3.48 -6.62 -11.65
C GLY A 31 2.75 -5.74 -10.64
N MET A 32 3.02 -6.05 -9.38
CA MET A 32 2.43 -5.35 -8.24
C MET A 32 3.23 -4.08 -7.89
N SER A 33 2.64 -3.22 -7.05
CA SER A 33 3.41 -2.19 -6.38
C SER A 33 4.55 -2.83 -5.58
N MET A 34 5.75 -2.23 -5.63
CA MET A 34 6.96 -2.75 -4.97
C MET A 34 6.79 -2.98 -3.47
N VAL A 35 5.93 -2.22 -2.82
CA VAL A 35 5.67 -2.32 -1.38
C VAL A 35 4.86 -3.57 -1.06
N VAL A 36 3.91 -3.91 -1.92
CA VAL A 36 2.95 -5.01 -1.77
C VAL A 36 3.47 -6.31 -2.41
N ALA A 37 4.41 -6.21 -3.35
CA ALA A 37 4.95 -7.35 -4.08
C ALA A 37 5.53 -8.47 -3.18
N PRO A 38 6.25 -8.19 -2.07
CA PRO A 38 6.70 -9.25 -1.16
C PRO A 38 5.55 -10.05 -0.55
N ALA A 39 4.47 -9.38 -0.12
CA ALA A 39 3.28 -10.06 0.41
C ALA A 39 2.59 -10.91 -0.65
N TYR A 40 2.49 -10.40 -1.88
CA TYR A 40 1.92 -11.13 -3.00
C TYR A 40 2.70 -12.42 -3.32
N LEU A 41 4.04 -12.36 -3.31
CA LEU A 41 4.89 -13.54 -3.53
C LEU A 41 4.73 -14.57 -2.42
N VAL A 42 4.62 -14.12 -1.16
CA VAL A 42 4.31 -15.02 -0.02
C VAL A 42 2.94 -15.67 -0.21
N TYR A 43 1.93 -14.88 -0.61
CA TYR A 43 0.60 -15.41 -0.93
C TYR A 43 0.67 -16.47 -2.02
N LEU A 44 1.29 -16.20 -3.16
CA LEU A 44 1.41 -17.15 -4.27
C LEU A 44 2.05 -18.45 -3.79
N LYS A 45 3.12 -18.38 -2.99
CA LYS A 45 3.83 -19.57 -2.54
C LYS A 45 3.08 -20.36 -1.47
N ILE A 46 2.45 -19.70 -0.52
CA ILE A 46 1.76 -20.37 0.59
C ILE A 46 0.39 -20.91 0.14
N SER A 47 -0.32 -20.21 -0.76
CA SER A 47 -1.63 -20.66 -1.26
C SER A 47 -1.57 -21.97 -2.03
N GLU A 48 -0.39 -22.37 -2.54
CA GLU A 48 -0.17 -23.71 -3.12
C GLU A 48 -0.42 -24.84 -2.09
N TYR A 49 -0.13 -24.58 -0.81
CA TYR A 49 -0.25 -25.56 0.28
C TYR A 49 -1.46 -25.31 1.18
N LEU A 50 -1.86 -24.04 1.31
CA LEU A 50 -2.94 -23.59 2.19
C LEU A 50 -3.96 -22.77 1.40
N PRO A 51 -5.01 -23.40 0.83
CA PRO A 51 -5.99 -22.71 -0.04
C PRO A 51 -6.77 -21.57 0.65
N TRP A 52 -6.82 -21.54 1.98
CA TRP A 52 -7.46 -20.47 2.76
C TRP A 52 -6.56 -19.24 2.96
N PHE A 53 -5.25 -19.35 2.66
CA PHE A 53 -4.32 -18.26 2.80
C PHE A 53 -4.52 -17.27 1.66
N SER A 54 -5.12 -16.13 1.96
CA SER A 54 -5.44 -15.09 0.98
C SER A 54 -4.33 -14.06 0.85
N PHE A 55 -4.42 -13.23 -0.19
CA PHE A 55 -3.49 -12.11 -0.36
C PHE A 55 -3.60 -11.09 0.78
N GLY A 56 -4.84 -10.78 1.23
CA GLY A 56 -5.03 -9.92 2.40
C GLY A 56 -4.38 -10.48 3.66
N ILE A 57 -4.41 -11.80 3.88
CA ILE A 57 -3.71 -12.45 5.00
C ILE A 57 -2.20 -12.24 4.89
N ALA A 58 -1.61 -12.45 3.72
CA ALA A 58 -0.19 -12.23 3.49
C ALA A 58 0.19 -10.77 3.76
N GLU A 59 -0.66 -9.85 3.33
CA GLU A 59 -0.47 -8.41 3.46
C GLU A 59 -0.40 -7.98 4.93
N TYR A 60 -1.40 -8.32 5.74
CA TYR A 60 -1.33 -7.93 7.16
C TYR A 60 -0.28 -8.69 7.96
N CYS A 61 0.10 -9.92 7.58
CA CYS A 61 1.22 -10.62 8.19
C CYS A 61 2.55 -9.90 7.92
N LEU A 62 2.80 -9.47 6.69
CA LEU A 62 3.99 -8.69 6.34
C LEU A 62 4.01 -7.35 7.08
N GLN A 63 2.87 -6.65 7.13
CA GLN A 63 2.76 -5.39 7.86
C GLN A 63 2.98 -5.57 9.38
N ALA A 64 2.49 -6.67 9.97
CA ALA A 64 2.78 -7.01 11.36
C ALA A 64 4.28 -7.20 11.59
N LEU A 65 4.96 -7.91 10.70
CA LEU A 65 6.42 -8.09 10.74
C LEU A 65 7.15 -6.75 10.68
N LEU A 66 6.75 -5.85 9.77
CA LEU A 66 7.33 -4.52 9.66
C LEU A 66 7.16 -3.69 10.94
N ILE A 67 6.00 -3.78 11.59
CA ILE A 67 5.75 -3.10 12.87
C ILE A 67 6.67 -3.67 13.97
N ILE A 68 6.87 -4.99 14.01
CA ILE A 68 7.81 -5.62 14.97
C ILE A 68 9.23 -5.10 14.71
N VAL A 69 9.68 -5.09 13.46
CA VAL A 69 11.00 -4.54 13.08
C VAL A 69 11.11 -3.08 13.48
N LEU A 70 10.06 -2.29 13.24
CA LEU A 70 10.02 -0.88 13.64
C LEU A 70 10.13 -0.72 15.16
N MET A 71 9.43 -1.53 15.95
CA MET A 71 9.54 -1.49 17.43
C MET A 71 10.96 -1.82 17.90
N VAL A 72 11.64 -2.77 17.27
CA VAL A 72 13.04 -3.09 17.58
C VAL A 72 13.96 -1.92 17.23
N ILE A 73 13.83 -1.33 16.04
CA ILE A 73 14.65 -0.17 15.63
C ILE A 73 14.41 1.03 16.55
N MET A 74 13.15 1.30 16.89
CA MET A 74 12.77 2.43 17.74
C MET A 74 13.04 2.18 19.23
N GLN A 75 13.41 0.95 19.61
CA GLN A 75 13.64 0.55 20.99
C GLN A 75 12.45 0.86 21.91
N GLY A 76 11.25 0.73 21.41
CA GLY A 76 10.05 0.99 22.21
C GLY A 76 8.74 0.81 21.47
N TYR A 77 7.69 0.60 22.27
CA TYR A 77 6.32 0.52 21.80
C TYR A 77 5.64 1.89 21.83
N LYS A 78 4.92 2.22 20.78
CA LYS A 78 4.04 3.40 20.74
C LYS A 78 2.62 2.95 20.34
N ARG A 79 1.60 3.52 20.99
CA ARG A 79 0.18 3.16 20.72
C ARG A 79 -0.20 3.27 19.24
N LYS A 80 0.38 4.22 18.52
CA LYS A 80 0.15 4.40 17.08
C LYS A 80 0.55 3.18 16.23
N TYR A 81 1.45 2.30 16.70
CA TYR A 81 1.80 1.07 16.00
C TYR A 81 0.65 0.06 16.00
N LEU A 82 -0.09 -0.01 17.13
CA LEU A 82 -1.29 -0.83 17.19
C LEU A 82 -2.37 -0.34 16.23
N PHE A 83 -2.57 0.97 16.15
CA PHE A 83 -3.53 1.55 15.20
C PHE A 83 -3.10 1.34 13.75
N SER A 84 -1.80 1.42 13.46
CA SER A 84 -1.27 1.09 12.14
C SER A 84 -1.53 -0.37 11.77
N PHE A 85 -1.40 -1.30 12.73
CA PHE A 85 -1.75 -2.70 12.52
C PHE A 85 -3.26 -2.91 12.29
N MET A 86 -4.11 -2.17 13.02
CA MET A 86 -5.56 -2.20 12.75
C MET A 86 -5.89 -1.71 11.33
N THR A 87 -5.22 -0.65 10.87
CA THR A 87 -5.36 -0.18 9.49
C THR A 87 -4.93 -1.26 8.50
N ALA A 88 -3.81 -1.95 8.75
CA ALA A 88 -3.32 -3.04 7.92
C ALA A 88 -4.33 -4.21 7.84
N PHE A 89 -4.93 -4.57 8.97
CA PHE A 89 -5.95 -5.61 9.04
C PHE A 89 -7.21 -5.25 8.25
N ILE A 90 -7.69 -4.00 8.41
CA ILE A 90 -8.85 -3.48 7.66
C ILE A 90 -8.52 -3.47 6.16
N TYR A 91 -7.35 -2.97 5.78
CA TYR A 91 -6.91 -2.95 4.39
C TYR A 91 -6.85 -4.35 3.78
N GLY A 92 -6.21 -5.32 4.41
CA GLY A 92 -6.12 -6.68 3.92
C GLY A 92 -7.49 -7.34 3.72
N THR A 93 -8.44 -7.10 4.64
CA THR A 93 -9.81 -7.59 4.52
C THR A 93 -10.55 -6.94 3.34
N VAL A 94 -10.41 -5.62 3.17
CA VAL A 94 -11.00 -4.89 2.04
C VAL A 94 -10.34 -5.30 0.73
N LEU A 95 -9.03 -5.56 0.73
CA LEU A 95 -8.29 -6.04 -0.44
C LEU A 95 -8.83 -7.38 -0.93
N ASP A 96 -9.02 -8.36 -0.06
CA ASP A 96 -9.61 -9.66 -0.43
C ASP A 96 -11.02 -9.51 -1.01
N LEU A 97 -11.81 -8.59 -0.47
CA LEU A 97 -13.12 -8.27 -1.03
C LEU A 97 -13.01 -7.66 -2.43
N MET A 98 -12.11 -6.70 -2.63
CA MET A 98 -11.91 -6.03 -3.93
C MET A 98 -11.37 -6.99 -4.99
N ILE A 99 -10.46 -7.91 -4.63
CA ILE A 99 -9.99 -8.96 -5.55
C ILE A 99 -11.16 -9.83 -6.04
N ARG A 100 -12.07 -10.22 -5.14
CA ARG A 100 -13.26 -10.99 -5.53
C ARG A 100 -14.16 -10.18 -6.49
N ILE A 101 -14.42 -8.90 -6.18
CA ILE A 101 -15.26 -8.02 -7.01
C ILE A 101 -14.62 -7.82 -8.39
N VAL A 102 -13.34 -7.48 -8.44
CA VAL A 102 -12.60 -7.26 -9.70
C VAL A 102 -12.49 -8.56 -10.51
N GLY A 103 -12.43 -9.71 -9.84
CA GLY A 103 -12.43 -11.03 -10.46
C GLY A 103 -13.65 -11.30 -11.37
N PHE A 104 -14.81 -10.68 -11.11
CA PHE A 104 -15.99 -10.78 -11.98
C PHE A 104 -15.91 -9.91 -13.23
N ILE A 105 -15.00 -8.94 -13.30
CA ILE A 105 -14.86 -8.08 -14.47
C ILE A 105 -14.16 -8.86 -15.59
N PRO A 106 -14.77 -9.01 -16.77
CA PRO A 106 -14.13 -9.69 -17.89
C PRO A 106 -12.91 -8.89 -18.36
N GLY A 107 -11.73 -9.49 -18.26
CA GLY A 107 -10.45 -8.90 -18.66
C GLY A 107 -9.90 -9.58 -19.89
N TYR A 108 -10.44 -9.28 -21.06
CA TYR A 108 -10.00 -9.89 -22.31
C TYR A 108 -9.05 -8.97 -23.07
N GLY A 109 -7.85 -9.46 -23.33
CA GLY A 109 -6.87 -8.82 -24.19
C GLY A 109 -5.89 -7.87 -23.49
N TYR A 110 -4.81 -7.60 -24.19
CA TYR A 110 -3.68 -6.79 -23.70
C TYR A 110 -4.11 -5.37 -23.33
N PHE A 111 -4.98 -4.75 -24.12
CA PHE A 111 -5.47 -3.38 -23.87
C PHE A 111 -6.23 -3.26 -22.54
N SER A 112 -7.11 -4.21 -22.22
CA SER A 112 -7.82 -4.23 -20.93
C SER A 112 -6.85 -4.33 -19.76
N ARG A 113 -5.80 -5.16 -19.87
CA ARG A 113 -4.77 -5.31 -18.85
C ARG A 113 -3.99 -4.01 -18.63
N VAL A 114 -3.61 -3.30 -19.71
CA VAL A 114 -2.96 -1.98 -19.60
C VAL A 114 -3.89 -0.98 -18.92
N LEU A 115 -5.17 -0.95 -19.26
CA LEU A 115 -6.14 -0.06 -18.63
C LEU A 115 -6.31 -0.36 -17.15
N PHE A 116 -6.43 -1.64 -16.77
CA PHE A 116 -6.50 -2.05 -15.36
C PHE A 116 -5.26 -1.63 -14.59
N TYR A 117 -4.06 -1.82 -15.17
CA TYR A 117 -2.82 -1.42 -14.53
C TYR A 117 -2.74 0.08 -14.29
N LEU A 118 -2.99 0.90 -15.31
CA LEU A 118 -2.90 2.36 -15.20
C LEU A 118 -3.97 2.91 -14.24
N THR A 119 -5.20 2.40 -14.34
CA THR A 119 -6.29 2.77 -13.42
C THR A 119 -5.95 2.34 -11.99
N GLY A 120 -5.44 1.14 -11.81
CA GLY A 120 -5.00 0.62 -10.52
C GLY A 120 -3.91 1.48 -9.90
N LEU A 121 -2.88 1.86 -10.67
CA LEU A 121 -1.81 2.74 -10.22
C LEU A 121 -2.33 4.12 -9.77
N LEU A 122 -3.23 4.72 -10.54
CA LEU A 122 -3.85 6.00 -10.18
C LEU A 122 -4.69 5.88 -8.91
N LEU A 123 -5.50 4.84 -8.77
CA LEU A 123 -6.32 4.62 -7.57
C LEU A 123 -5.45 4.35 -6.35
N CYS A 124 -4.38 3.57 -6.45
CA CYS A 124 -3.41 3.40 -5.36
C CYS A 124 -2.83 4.75 -4.93
N SER A 125 -2.39 5.56 -5.87
CA SER A 125 -1.81 6.88 -5.58
C SER A 125 -2.81 7.84 -4.92
N ILE A 126 -4.08 7.83 -5.37
CA ILE A 126 -5.18 8.59 -4.77
C ILE A 126 -5.46 8.09 -3.34
N GLY A 127 -5.53 6.77 -3.15
CA GLY A 127 -5.78 6.15 -1.85
C GLY A 127 -4.73 6.53 -0.82
N VAL A 128 -3.45 6.37 -1.15
CA VAL A 128 -2.32 6.76 -0.28
C VAL A 128 -2.34 8.27 0.00
N SER A 129 -2.61 9.09 -1.01
CA SER A 129 -2.69 10.54 -0.85
C SER A 129 -3.79 10.97 0.12
N LEU A 130 -4.96 10.30 0.09
CA LEU A 130 -6.05 10.55 1.04
C LEU A 130 -5.67 10.09 2.45
N LEU A 131 -5.02 8.94 2.60
CA LEU A 131 -4.56 8.43 3.91
C LEU A 131 -3.55 9.39 4.56
N PHE A 132 -2.71 10.07 3.78
CA PHE A 132 -1.78 11.08 4.31
C PHE A 132 -2.47 12.33 4.86
N GLN A 133 -3.71 12.61 4.45
CA GLN A 133 -4.50 13.75 4.94
C GLN A 133 -5.28 13.44 6.23
N THR A 134 -5.16 12.21 6.77
CA THR A 134 -5.88 11.79 7.97
C THR A 134 -5.00 11.84 9.22
N TYR A 135 -5.62 11.98 10.40
CA TYR A 135 -4.93 11.82 11.68
C TYR A 135 -4.81 10.35 12.11
N ILE A 136 -5.57 9.46 11.46
CA ILE A 136 -5.55 8.02 11.75
C ILE A 136 -4.21 7.46 11.27
N SER A 137 -3.63 6.56 12.05
CA SER A 137 -2.34 5.98 11.70
C SER A 137 -2.40 5.28 10.34
N PRO A 138 -1.50 5.61 9.41
CA PRO A 138 -1.45 4.96 8.10
C PRO A 138 -1.02 3.50 8.24
N GLU A 139 -0.98 2.79 7.14
CA GLU A 139 -0.44 1.43 7.08
C GLU A 139 1.01 1.36 7.57
N ALA A 140 1.46 0.13 7.91
CA ALA A 140 2.78 -0.08 8.48
C ALA A 140 3.92 0.39 7.57
N TYR A 141 3.74 0.33 6.27
CA TYR A 141 4.72 0.80 5.27
C TYR A 141 5.01 2.30 5.42
N GLU A 142 3.98 3.12 5.41
CA GLU A 142 4.08 4.58 5.54
C GLU A 142 4.50 4.97 6.96
N MET A 143 4.03 4.24 7.97
CA MET A 143 4.44 4.43 9.35
C MET A 143 5.94 4.17 9.51
N PHE A 144 6.45 3.09 8.91
CA PHE A 144 7.87 2.73 8.95
C PHE A 144 8.73 3.84 8.37
N VAL A 145 8.39 4.31 7.16
CA VAL A 145 9.10 5.41 6.48
C VAL A 145 9.08 6.68 7.33
N LYS A 146 7.91 7.05 7.87
CA LYS A 146 7.74 8.25 8.70
C LYS A 146 8.58 8.20 9.98
N GLU A 147 8.53 7.09 10.71
CA GLU A 147 9.26 6.95 11.97
C GLU A 147 10.78 6.94 11.77
N ILE A 148 11.26 6.24 10.73
CA ILE A 148 12.70 6.23 10.36
C ILE A 148 13.16 7.64 9.99
N SER A 149 12.39 8.32 9.11
CA SER A 149 12.68 9.68 8.68
C SER A 149 12.81 10.63 9.88
N VAL A 150 11.85 10.60 10.80
CA VAL A 150 11.85 11.45 12.00
C VAL A 150 13.01 11.12 12.94
N ARG A 151 13.27 9.82 13.19
CA ARG A 151 14.32 9.41 14.13
C ARG A 151 15.72 9.80 13.67
N PHE A 152 16.00 9.63 12.37
CA PHE A 152 17.34 9.84 11.83
C PHE A 152 17.49 11.22 11.15
N GLY A 153 16.46 12.05 11.16
CA GLY A 153 16.49 13.40 10.55
C GLY A 153 16.60 13.37 9.02
N PHE A 154 16.15 12.29 8.37
CA PHE A 154 16.18 12.17 6.93
C PHE A 154 14.97 12.82 6.27
N ASP A 155 15.15 13.28 5.03
CA ASP A 155 14.02 13.73 4.21
C ASP A 155 13.06 12.57 3.93
N ILE A 156 11.76 12.79 4.19
CA ILE A 156 10.74 11.74 4.09
C ILE A 156 10.62 11.19 2.66
N ASN A 157 10.77 12.03 1.64
CA ASN A 157 10.67 11.59 0.25
C ASN A 157 11.85 10.71 -0.16
N LYS A 158 13.06 11.09 0.29
CA LYS A 158 14.27 10.26 0.07
C LYS A 158 14.16 8.94 0.82
N THR A 159 13.71 8.97 2.08
CA THR A 159 13.51 7.76 2.88
C THR A 159 12.48 6.83 2.22
N LYS A 160 11.38 7.39 1.71
CA LYS A 160 10.38 6.63 0.96
C LYS A 160 10.97 6.00 -0.30
N THR A 161 11.72 6.75 -1.09
CA THR A 161 12.38 6.23 -2.30
C THR A 161 13.34 5.09 -1.97
N VAL A 162 14.16 5.25 -0.93
CA VAL A 162 15.08 4.18 -0.48
C VAL A 162 14.31 2.95 -0.04
N TYR A 163 13.24 3.14 0.76
CA TYR A 163 12.38 2.06 1.20
C TYR A 163 11.75 1.31 0.02
N ASP A 164 11.23 2.03 -0.97
CA ASP A 164 10.62 1.46 -2.17
C ASP A 164 11.64 0.68 -3.01
N CYS A 165 12.86 1.20 -3.16
CA CYS A 165 13.95 0.49 -3.84
C CYS A 165 14.37 -0.79 -3.10
N VAL A 166 14.50 -0.74 -1.77
CA VAL A 166 14.82 -1.92 -0.95
C VAL A 166 13.70 -2.95 -1.06
N SER A 167 12.45 -2.55 -0.96
CA SER A 167 11.28 -3.44 -1.11
C SER A 167 11.26 -4.10 -2.50
N CYS A 168 11.60 -3.34 -3.55
CA CYS A 168 11.71 -3.87 -4.91
C CYS A 168 12.81 -4.94 -5.01
N ILE A 169 13.99 -4.68 -4.45
CA ILE A 169 15.10 -5.64 -4.43
C ILE A 169 14.70 -6.91 -3.66
N VAL A 170 14.08 -6.76 -2.49
CA VAL A 170 13.58 -7.89 -1.69
C VAL A 170 12.58 -8.71 -2.51
N ALA A 171 11.63 -8.05 -3.16
CA ALA A 171 10.63 -8.72 -3.99
C ALA A 171 11.28 -9.47 -5.18
N ILE A 172 12.29 -8.89 -5.83
CA ILE A 172 13.06 -9.56 -6.91
C ILE A 172 13.76 -10.81 -6.38
N VAL A 173 14.46 -10.70 -5.26
CA VAL A 173 15.15 -11.85 -4.64
C VAL A 173 14.16 -12.94 -4.23
N MET A 174 13.02 -12.57 -3.65
CA MET A 174 11.96 -13.53 -3.30
C MET A 174 11.35 -14.19 -4.54
N SER A 175 11.10 -13.44 -5.61
CA SER A 175 10.59 -13.97 -6.88
C SER A 175 11.53 -15.04 -7.43
N PHE A 176 12.83 -14.76 -7.49
CA PHE A 176 13.82 -15.77 -7.93
C PHE A 176 13.89 -16.99 -7.01
N SER A 177 13.78 -16.78 -5.71
CA SER A 177 13.87 -17.86 -4.73
C SER A 177 12.64 -18.79 -4.74
N PHE A 178 11.45 -18.24 -4.97
CA PHE A 178 10.18 -18.97 -4.88
C PHE A 178 9.75 -19.58 -6.22
N MET A 179 9.95 -18.85 -7.32
CA MET A 179 9.44 -19.20 -8.64
C MET A 179 10.51 -19.72 -9.60
N GLY A 180 11.82 -19.61 -9.20
CA GLY A 180 12.95 -19.99 -10.04
C GLY A 180 13.43 -18.89 -10.98
N PHE A 181 14.64 -19.09 -11.55
CA PHE A 181 15.42 -18.04 -12.23
C PHE A 181 14.82 -17.47 -13.53
N LEU A 182 13.73 -18.08 -14.07
CA LEU A 182 13.12 -17.69 -15.35
C LEU A 182 11.63 -17.36 -15.24
N HIS A 183 11.03 -17.44 -14.06
CA HIS A 183 9.61 -17.13 -13.86
C HIS A 183 9.46 -15.87 -13.02
N PHE A 184 9.17 -14.75 -13.70
CA PHE A 184 8.90 -13.47 -13.06
C PHE A 184 7.41 -13.35 -12.74
N GLU A 185 6.98 -13.85 -11.59
CA GLU A 185 5.64 -13.61 -11.07
C GLU A 185 5.68 -12.54 -9.98
N GLY A 186 4.62 -11.74 -9.89
CA GLY A 186 4.50 -10.66 -8.91
C GLY A 186 5.38 -9.43 -9.17
N VAL A 187 6.63 -9.63 -9.58
CA VAL A 187 7.57 -8.56 -9.94
C VAL A 187 7.81 -8.59 -11.44
N LYS A 188 7.23 -7.64 -12.16
CA LYS A 188 7.34 -7.49 -13.62
C LYS A 188 7.77 -6.06 -13.97
N ALA A 189 7.85 -5.74 -15.25
CA ALA A 189 8.21 -4.39 -15.71
C ALA A 189 7.33 -3.28 -15.09
N GLY A 190 6.06 -3.58 -14.85
CA GLY A 190 5.15 -2.66 -14.15
C GLY A 190 5.57 -2.35 -12.73
N THR A 191 6.13 -3.31 -11.97
CA THR A 191 6.63 -3.03 -10.61
C THR A 191 7.73 -1.98 -10.63
N VAL A 192 8.68 -2.08 -11.58
CA VAL A 192 9.75 -1.09 -11.75
C VAL A 192 9.19 0.26 -12.18
N PHE A 193 8.25 0.26 -13.12
CA PHE A 193 7.57 1.48 -13.57
C PHE A 193 6.80 2.15 -12.41
N CYS A 194 6.08 1.37 -11.62
CA CYS A 194 5.40 1.86 -10.41
C CYS A 194 6.40 2.47 -9.42
N ALA A 195 7.53 1.81 -9.15
CA ALA A 195 8.54 2.29 -8.22
C ALA A 195 9.09 3.68 -8.59
N LEU A 196 9.24 3.94 -9.89
CA LEU A 196 9.76 5.22 -10.39
C LEU A 196 8.72 6.35 -10.37
N ILE A 197 7.43 6.04 -10.62
CA ILE A 197 6.41 7.05 -10.90
C ILE A 197 5.45 7.25 -9.72
N ASN A 198 5.20 6.23 -8.89
CA ASN A 198 4.17 6.26 -7.87
C ASN A 198 4.33 7.42 -6.87
N GLY A 199 5.56 7.65 -6.38
CA GLY A 199 5.84 8.76 -5.45
C GLY A 199 5.53 10.14 -6.05
N TRP A 200 5.81 10.33 -7.35
CA TRP A 200 5.47 11.57 -8.05
C TRP A 200 3.95 11.75 -8.20
N ILE A 201 3.22 10.69 -8.58
CA ILE A 201 1.76 10.74 -8.72
C ILE A 201 1.11 11.01 -7.35
N ILE A 202 1.55 10.34 -6.28
CA ILE A 202 1.08 10.60 -4.91
C ILE A 202 1.28 12.07 -4.55
N GLY A 203 2.46 12.63 -4.84
CA GLY A 203 2.76 14.03 -4.58
C GLY A 203 1.85 15.00 -5.35
N GLN A 204 1.48 14.69 -6.61
CA GLN A 204 0.54 15.50 -7.39
C GLN A 204 -0.89 15.38 -6.83
N CYS A 205 -1.35 14.17 -6.48
CA CYS A 205 -2.65 13.95 -5.87
C CYS A 205 -2.77 14.69 -4.53
N THR A 206 -1.74 14.63 -3.69
CA THR A 206 -1.69 15.34 -2.41
C THR A 206 -1.85 16.84 -2.61
N ARG A 207 -1.05 17.45 -3.50
CA ARG A 207 -1.16 18.88 -3.82
C ARG A 207 -2.54 19.26 -4.35
N PHE A 208 -3.12 18.42 -5.21
CA PHE A 208 -4.46 18.62 -5.73
C PHE A 208 -5.50 18.62 -4.58
N PHE A 209 -5.49 17.63 -3.70
CA PHE A 209 -6.42 17.57 -2.56
C PHE A 209 -6.25 18.76 -1.62
N GLU A 210 -5.03 19.15 -1.28
CA GLU A 210 -4.74 20.33 -0.45
C GLU A 210 -5.18 21.64 -1.11
N SER A 211 -5.19 21.71 -2.44
CA SER A 211 -5.66 22.89 -3.17
C SER A 211 -7.18 23.03 -3.14
N VAL A 212 -7.91 21.90 -3.18
CA VAL A 212 -9.38 21.87 -3.30
C VAL A 212 -10.07 21.73 -1.96
N PHE A 213 -9.49 21.00 -1.00
CA PHE A 213 -10.12 20.65 0.26
C PHE A 213 -9.39 21.25 1.47
N ILE A 214 -10.17 21.49 2.54
CA ILE A 214 -9.67 21.70 3.90
C ILE A 214 -10.06 20.47 4.70
N PHE A 215 -9.07 19.70 5.11
CA PHE A 215 -9.28 18.50 5.92
C PHE A 215 -9.57 18.90 7.37
N LYS A 216 -10.72 18.45 7.89
CA LYS A 216 -11.17 18.72 9.26
C LYS A 216 -11.54 17.41 9.93
N ASP A 217 -11.24 17.32 11.21
CA ASP A 217 -11.64 16.15 12.00
C ASP A 217 -13.14 16.25 12.32
N ALA A 218 -13.91 15.19 12.05
CA ALA A 218 -15.32 15.11 12.45
C ALA A 218 -15.45 14.81 13.95
N TYR A 219 -14.49 14.06 14.51
CA TYR A 219 -14.49 13.63 15.90
C TYR A 219 -13.18 14.05 16.61
N PRO A 220 -13.21 14.34 17.92
CA PRO A 220 -12.03 14.73 18.68
C PRO A 220 -11.16 13.52 19.08
N LEU A 221 -10.97 12.58 18.13
CA LEU A 221 -10.24 11.33 18.34
C LEU A 221 -8.74 11.45 18.07
N ARG A 222 -8.27 12.53 17.50
CA ARG A 222 -6.85 12.76 17.14
C ARG A 222 -5.90 12.49 18.31
N LYS A 223 -6.30 12.84 19.55
CA LYS A 223 -5.51 12.60 20.77
C LYS A 223 -5.19 11.13 21.08
N TYR A 224 -5.93 10.19 20.50
CA TYR A 224 -5.70 8.76 20.72
C TYR A 224 -4.73 8.16 19.70
N PHE A 225 -4.52 8.83 18.56
CA PHE A 225 -3.68 8.39 17.44
C PHE A 225 -2.32 9.10 17.38
N GLN A 226 -2.10 10.10 18.22
CA GLN A 226 -0.84 10.80 18.42
C GLN A 226 -0.15 10.31 19.68
#